data_7a3a3ebeb221991f6ba170a97a85fc60
#
_entry.id   7a3a3ebeb221991f6ba170a97a85fc60
#
_cell.length_a   1.000
_cell.length_b   1.000
_cell.length_c   1.000
_cell.angle_alpha   90.00
_cell.angle_beta   90.00
_cell.angle_gamma   90.00
#
_symmetry.space_group_name_H-M   'P 1'
#
loop_
_entity.id
_entity.type
_entity.pdbx_description
1 polymer ?
#
loop_
_entity_poly.entity_id
_entity_poly.type
_entity_poly.pdbx_seq_one_letter_code
_entity_poly.pdbx_strand_id
1 'polypeptide(L)' 'MDLSDFSFIFVIENKKLKSMFYIYEKNLNTNNVRVLMKVPERNVAEHKVMEMNEVSLYDDKFYFIKEVNE' A
#
# COMPACT_ATOMS: atom_id res chain seq x y z
N MET A 1 -31.24 -15.13 -13.12
CA MET A 1 -30.69 -14.66 -12.55
C MET A 1 -30.57 -14.37 -11.91
N ASP A 2 -30.49 -14.88 -12.19
CA ASP A 2 -30.02 -14.57 -11.66
C ASP A 2 -29.62 -14.22 -10.93
N LEU A 3 -29.81 -14.67 -10.41
CA LEU A 3 -29.25 -14.29 -9.68
C LEU A 3 -28.20 -14.34 -9.26
N SER A 4 -28.34 -15.34 -9.01
CA SER A 4 -26.93 -15.55 -9.02
C SER A 4 -26.21 -14.38 -9.58
N ASP A 5 -26.88 -13.71 -10.38
CA ASP A 5 -26.31 -12.51 -10.94
C ASP A 5 -25.95 -11.52 -9.88
N PHE A 6 -26.69 -11.51 -8.83
CA PHE A 6 -26.38 -10.57 -7.80
C PHE A 6 -25.11 -10.86 -7.10
N SER A 7 -24.87 -12.10 -6.76
CA SER A 7 -23.63 -12.39 -6.13
C SER A 7 -22.49 -12.14 -7.05
N PHE A 8 -22.73 -12.35 -8.31
CA PHE A 8 -21.73 -12.10 -9.29
C PHE A 8 -21.35 -10.62 -9.35
N ILE A 9 -22.36 -9.78 -9.39
CA ILE A 9 -22.12 -8.36 -9.41
C ILE A 9 -21.45 -7.92 -8.15
N PHE A 10 -21.84 -8.47 -7.05
CA PHE A 10 -21.31 -8.14 -5.78
C PHE A 10 -19.82 -8.45 -5.71
N VAL A 11 -19.44 -9.57 -6.26
CA VAL A 11 -18.03 -9.92 -6.29
C VAL A 11 -17.23 -8.95 -7.12
N ILE A 12 -17.79 -8.52 -8.23
CA ILE A 12 -17.12 -7.56 -9.07
C ILE A 12 -16.91 -6.24 -8.34
N GLU A 13 -17.91 -5.82 -7.61
CA GLU A 13 -17.78 -4.60 -6.86
C GLU A 13 -16.72 -4.71 -5.80
N ASN A 14 -16.63 -5.85 -5.18
CA ASN A 14 -15.58 -6.05 -4.20
C ASN A 14 -14.20 -5.92 -4.82
N LYS A 15 -14.05 -6.40 -6.00
CA LYS A 15 -12.78 -6.26 -6.68
C LYS A 15 -12.45 -4.81 -6.95
N LYS A 16 -13.45 -4.03 -7.28
CA LYS A 16 -13.22 -2.62 -7.53
C LYS A 16 -12.77 -1.90 -6.28
N LEU A 17 -13.21 -2.39 -5.15
CA LEU A 17 -12.89 -1.74 -3.88
C LEU A 17 -11.65 -2.29 -3.24
N LYS A 18 -10.93 -3.12 -3.95
CA LYS A 18 -9.72 -3.68 -3.39
C LYS A 18 -8.70 -2.59 -3.13
N SER A 19 -8.13 -2.63 -1.95
CA SER A 19 -7.13 -1.66 -1.55
C SER A 19 -5.74 -2.21 -1.72
N MET A 20 -4.83 -1.35 -2.08
CA MET A 20 -3.42 -1.68 -2.12
C MET A 20 -2.69 -0.70 -1.21
N PHE A 21 -1.60 -1.15 -0.65
CA PHE A 21 -0.80 -0.30 0.23
C PHE A 21 0.53 -0.04 -0.45
N TYR A 22 0.76 1.21 -0.79
CA TYR A 22 1.98 1.61 -1.47
C TYR A 22 2.98 2.07 -0.42
N ILE A 23 4.18 1.55 -0.51
CA ILE A 23 5.25 1.95 0.39
C ILE A 23 6.11 2.96 -0.35
N TYR A 24 6.23 4.14 0.24
CA TYR A 24 6.98 5.24 -0.35
C TYR A 24 8.27 5.47 0.40
N GLU A 25 9.26 5.92 -0.33
CA GLU A 25 10.52 6.36 0.26
C GLU A 25 10.65 7.85 0.04
N LYS A 26 10.86 8.59 1.11
CA LYS A 26 11.08 10.02 1.01
C LYS A 26 12.53 10.33 1.36
N ASN A 27 13.21 11.05 0.49
CA ASN A 27 14.56 11.49 0.76
C ASN A 27 14.47 12.81 1.51
N LEU A 28 14.96 12.83 2.75
CA LEU A 28 14.79 13.99 3.60
C LEU A 28 15.67 15.16 3.19
N ASN A 29 16.73 14.90 2.44
CA ASN A 29 17.59 15.95 1.96
C ASN A 29 17.01 16.69 0.77
N THR A 30 16.39 15.95 -0.14
CA THR A 30 15.87 16.53 -1.38
C THR A 30 14.38 16.66 -1.38
N ASN A 31 13.71 16.00 -0.41
CA ASN A 31 12.24 15.94 -0.32
C ASN A 31 11.60 15.19 -1.49
N ASN A 32 12.38 14.41 -2.21
CA ASN A 32 11.84 13.58 -3.27
C ASN A 32 11.16 12.35 -2.68
N VAL A 33 10.05 11.95 -3.30
CA VAL A 33 9.26 10.81 -2.86
C VAL A 33 9.09 9.87 -4.03
N ARG A 34 9.25 8.57 -3.77
CA ARG A 34 9.03 7.58 -4.82
C ARG A 34 8.38 6.34 -4.22
N VAL A 35 7.72 5.58 -5.08
CA VAL A 35 7.09 4.33 -4.67
C VAL A 35 8.12 3.23 -4.73
N LEU A 36 8.28 2.50 -3.64
CA LEU A 36 9.21 1.38 -3.61
C LEU A 36 8.51 0.08 -3.94
N MET A 37 7.35 -0.14 -3.37
CA MET A 37 6.65 -1.39 -3.59
C MET A 37 5.17 -1.22 -3.30
N LYS A 38 4.39 -2.21 -3.74
CA LYS A 38 2.96 -2.24 -3.51
C LYS A 38 2.64 -3.59 -2.90
N VAL A 39 1.89 -3.59 -1.82
CA VAL A 39 1.49 -4.82 -1.17
C VAL A 39 0.00 -4.80 -0.92
N PRO A 40 -0.65 -5.96 -0.96
CA PRO A 40 -2.11 -6.01 -0.82
C PRO A 40 -2.58 -6.01 0.63
N GLU A 41 -1.70 -6.20 1.59
CA GLU A 41 -2.10 -6.32 2.98
C GLU A 41 -1.45 -5.23 3.81
N ARG A 42 -2.27 -4.61 4.67
CA ARG A 42 -1.77 -3.55 5.52
C ARG A 42 -0.71 -4.03 6.49
N ASN A 43 -0.94 -5.19 7.11
CA ASN A 43 0.00 -5.70 8.11
C ASN A 43 1.39 -5.90 7.52
N VAL A 44 1.44 -6.41 6.31
CA VAL A 44 2.71 -6.62 5.64
C VAL A 44 3.37 -5.29 5.36
N ALA A 45 2.59 -4.32 4.88
CA ALA A 45 3.14 -3.01 4.57
C ALA A 45 3.69 -2.33 5.82
N GLU A 46 2.94 -2.38 6.91
CA GLU A 46 3.37 -1.75 8.15
C GLU A 46 4.64 -2.38 8.69
N HIS A 47 4.72 -3.69 8.61
CA HIS A 47 5.90 -4.39 9.09
C HIS A 47 7.13 -4.02 8.27
N LYS A 48 6.98 -3.96 6.97
CA LYS A 48 8.10 -3.60 6.11
C LYS A 48 8.55 -2.17 6.35
N VAL A 49 7.62 -1.26 6.51
CA VAL A 49 7.96 0.13 6.75
C VAL A 49 8.67 0.27 8.10
N MET A 50 8.18 -0.44 9.09
CA MET A 50 8.81 -0.39 10.40
C MET A 50 10.25 -0.87 10.34
N GLU A 51 10.47 -1.99 9.66
CA GLU A 51 11.81 -2.53 9.53
C GLU A 51 12.72 -1.59 8.77
N MET A 52 12.23 -1.03 7.70
CA MET A 52 13.05 -0.14 6.88
C MET A 52 13.40 1.14 7.63
N ASN A 53 12.44 1.67 8.38
CA ASN A 53 12.72 2.88 9.15
C ASN A 53 13.73 2.63 10.25
N GLU A 54 13.71 1.44 10.85
CA GLU A 54 14.71 1.10 11.86
C GLU A 54 16.11 1.05 11.26
N VAL A 55 16.23 0.46 10.12
CA VAL A 55 17.52 0.33 9.46
C VAL A 55 18.02 1.69 8.97
N SER A 56 17.11 2.55 8.57
CA SER A 56 17.49 3.81 7.95
C SER A 56 17.56 4.96 8.94
N LEU A 57 17.66 4.67 10.22
CA LEU A 57 17.73 5.72 11.22
C LEU A 57 18.85 6.71 10.97
N TYR A 58 19.94 6.25 10.40
CA TYR A 58 21.10 7.08 10.15
C TYR A 58 21.21 7.52 8.70
N ASP A 59 20.23 7.16 7.90
CA ASP A 59 20.15 7.62 6.52
C ASP A 59 19.12 8.73 6.46
N ASP A 60 19.25 9.58 5.49
CA ASP A 60 18.30 10.69 5.37
C ASP A 60 17.09 10.25 4.56
N LYS A 61 16.46 9.18 4.98
CA LYS A 61 15.32 8.60 4.29
C LYS A 61 14.24 8.23 5.28
N PHE A 62 13.01 8.35 4.82
CA PHE A 62 11.84 8.04 5.63
C PHE A 62 10.85 7.25 4.78
N TYR A 63 10.29 6.20 5.37
CA TYR A 63 9.35 5.33 4.65
C TYR A 63 7.97 5.46 5.25
N PHE A 64 6.96 5.49 4.39
CA PHE A 64 5.59 5.58 4.85
C PHE A 64 4.66 4.85 3.91
N ILE A 65 3.43 4.61 4.37
CA ILE A 65 2.43 3.84 3.65
C ILE A 65 1.30 4.76 3.24
N LYS A 66 0.76 4.48 2.06
CA LYS A 66 -0.45 5.16 1.64
C LYS A 66 -1.40 4.11 1.08
N GLU A 67 -2.63 4.13 1.55
CA GLU A 67 -3.65 3.23 1.05
C GLU A 67 -4.24 3.80 -0.23
N VAL A 68 -4.27 2.97 -1.27
CA VAL A 68 -4.78 3.37 -2.57
C VAL A 68 -5.83 2.36 -2.98
N ASN A 69 -7.00 2.84 -3.34
CA ASN A 69 -8.07 1.98 -3.86
C ASN A 69 -7.92 1.89 -5.36
N GLU A 70 -7.85 0.66 -5.83
CA GLU A 70 -7.71 0.43 -7.26
C GLU A 70 -8.93 -0.14 -7.90
#